data_93a5a9c45cc986b7f58ff35159f4e9e1
#
_entry.id   93a5a9c45cc986b7f58ff35159f4e9e1
#
_cell.length_a   1.000
_cell.length_b   1.000
_cell.length_c   1.000
_cell.angle_alpha   90.00
_cell.angle_beta   90.00
_cell.angle_gamma   90.00
#
_symmetry.space_group_name_H-M   'P 1'
#
loop_
_entity.id
_entity.type
_entity.pdbx_description
1 polymer ?
#
loop_
_entity_poly.entity_id
_entity_poly.type
_entity_poly.pdbx_seq_one_letter_code
_entity_poly.pdbx_strand_id
1 'polypeptide(L)'
;MGTLYFTRHGQTVWNVENKICGATDIALTELGHMQAIELGKRLADEKLPIDEILYSPLVRASETARHISEETGIPMQMEPRLKEQNFGRYESTARDGLEFKAAKTHFLDHYDGGETMMHLCQRVYNLIDDIRAGDKVYLLVAHNGISRVVHSYFNDMTNEEFSAFGIENCEIKPYIW
;
A
#
# COMPACT_ATOMS: atom_id res chain seq x y z
N MET A 1 8.80 -3.47 22.29
CA MET A 1 9.29 -3.10 20.96
C MET A 1 8.19 -3.51 19.99
N GLY A 2 7.51 -2.54 19.38
CA GLY A 2 6.43 -2.80 18.44
C GLY A 2 6.98 -3.07 17.04
N THR A 3 6.24 -3.85 16.25
CA THR A 3 6.61 -4.17 14.86
C THR A 3 5.38 -4.11 13.96
N LEU A 4 5.54 -3.52 12.79
CA LEU A 4 4.56 -3.48 11.72
C LEU A 4 5.23 -3.92 10.43
N TYR A 5 4.59 -4.80 9.69
CA TYR A 5 5.01 -5.18 8.34
C TYR A 5 4.12 -4.51 7.30
N PHE A 6 4.69 -4.12 6.19
CA PHE A 6 3.97 -3.56 5.06
C PHE A 6 4.33 -4.29 3.78
N THR A 7 3.35 -4.56 2.93
CA THR A 7 3.58 -5.04 1.57
C THR A 7 2.66 -4.33 0.58
N ARG A 8 3.14 -4.16 -0.63
CA ARG A 8 2.35 -3.68 -1.77
C ARG A 8 1.70 -4.87 -2.46
N HIS A 9 0.48 -4.67 -2.99
CA HIS A 9 -0.23 -5.66 -3.79
C HIS A 9 0.60 -6.20 -4.96
N GLY A 10 0.25 -7.38 -5.48
CA GLY A 10 0.84 -7.98 -6.68
C GLY A 10 0.64 -7.14 -7.93
N GLN A 11 1.32 -7.49 -9.02
CA GLN A 11 1.24 -6.78 -10.29
C GLN A 11 -0.20 -6.70 -10.82
N THR A 12 -0.59 -5.54 -11.33
CA THR A 12 -1.89 -5.29 -11.98
C THR A 12 -1.73 -5.00 -13.47
N VAL A 13 -2.84 -5.07 -14.22
CA VAL A 13 -2.86 -4.69 -15.64
C VAL A 13 -2.33 -3.26 -15.85
N TRP A 14 -2.70 -2.32 -14.98
CA TRP A 14 -2.22 -0.94 -15.09
C TRP A 14 -0.76 -0.74 -14.65
N ASN A 15 -0.18 -1.68 -13.88
CA ASN A 15 1.27 -1.69 -13.69
C ASN A 15 1.99 -2.02 -15.01
N VAL A 16 1.51 -3.01 -15.75
CA VAL A 16 2.06 -3.39 -17.06
C VAL A 16 1.92 -2.26 -18.08
N GLU A 17 0.76 -1.61 -18.10
CA GLU A 17 0.46 -0.50 -19.01
C GLU A 17 1.09 0.84 -18.58
N ASN A 18 1.83 0.88 -17.47
CA ASN A 18 2.43 2.09 -16.87
C ASN A 18 1.43 3.22 -16.63
N LYS A 19 0.20 2.85 -16.19
CA LYS A 19 -0.86 3.80 -15.84
C LYS A 19 -0.90 4.10 -14.35
N ILE A 20 -1.37 5.31 -14.01
CA ILE A 20 -1.67 5.70 -12.64
C ILE A 20 -2.91 4.96 -12.18
N CYS A 21 -2.78 4.25 -11.08
CA CYS A 21 -3.84 3.47 -10.45
C CYS A 21 -3.98 3.88 -8.99
N GLY A 22 -4.97 4.68 -8.71
CA GLY A 22 -5.32 5.11 -7.35
C GLY A 22 -6.59 4.41 -6.86
N ALA A 23 -7.68 5.16 -6.75
CA ALA A 23 -8.97 4.65 -6.27
C ALA A 23 -9.70 3.73 -7.27
N THR A 24 -9.30 3.72 -8.55
CA THR A 24 -9.87 2.82 -9.56
C THR A 24 -9.57 1.36 -9.22
N ASP A 25 -10.58 0.51 -9.33
CA ASP A 25 -10.46 -0.91 -8.97
C ASP A 25 -10.00 -1.74 -10.16
N ILE A 26 -8.74 -2.15 -10.14
CA ILE A 26 -8.07 -2.89 -11.22
C ILE A 26 -7.56 -4.22 -10.67
N ALA A 27 -7.83 -5.31 -11.40
CA ALA A 27 -7.47 -6.66 -11.02
C ALA A 27 -5.94 -6.93 -11.10
N LEU A 28 -5.50 -7.94 -10.37
CA LEU A 28 -4.17 -8.53 -10.52
C LEU A 28 -4.02 -9.17 -11.91
N THR A 29 -2.79 -9.19 -12.42
CA THR A 29 -2.41 -10.09 -13.52
C THR A 29 -2.18 -11.50 -12.99
N GLU A 30 -2.05 -12.48 -13.88
CA GLU A 30 -1.65 -13.83 -13.49
C GLU A 30 -0.31 -13.83 -12.72
N LEU A 31 0.65 -13.04 -13.17
CA LEU A 31 1.91 -12.83 -12.44
C LEU A 31 1.66 -12.20 -11.06
N GLY A 32 0.73 -11.25 -10.93
CA GLY A 32 0.39 -10.64 -9.65
C GLY A 32 -0.19 -11.64 -8.64
N HIS A 33 -1.02 -12.57 -9.09
CA HIS A 33 -1.51 -13.68 -8.27
C HIS A 33 -0.35 -14.59 -7.83
N MET A 34 0.55 -14.94 -8.75
CA MET A 34 1.73 -15.75 -8.42
C MET A 34 2.66 -15.08 -7.42
N GLN A 35 2.91 -13.78 -7.57
CA GLN A 35 3.70 -12.97 -6.62
C GLN A 35 3.11 -13.01 -5.21
N ALA A 36 1.79 -12.91 -5.09
CA ALA A 36 1.09 -12.96 -3.81
C ALA A 36 1.19 -14.34 -3.13
N ILE A 37 1.02 -15.40 -3.90
CA ILE A 37 1.19 -16.80 -3.43
C ILE A 37 2.63 -17.03 -2.96
N GLU A 38 3.61 -16.62 -3.75
CA GLU A 38 5.04 -16.75 -3.41
C GLU A 38 5.38 -16.01 -2.11
N LEU A 39 4.85 -14.77 -1.94
CA LEU A 39 5.00 -14.03 -0.70
C LEU A 39 4.38 -14.78 0.48
N GLY A 40 3.17 -15.33 0.31
CA GLY A 40 2.49 -16.11 1.35
C GLY A 40 3.32 -17.32 1.79
N LYS A 41 3.85 -18.10 0.84
CA LYS A 41 4.73 -19.25 1.11
C LYS A 41 5.99 -18.83 1.87
N ARG A 42 6.65 -17.77 1.42
CA ARG A 42 7.84 -17.24 2.09
C ARG A 42 7.54 -16.83 3.54
N LEU A 43 6.42 -16.14 3.78
CA LEU A 43 6.03 -15.73 5.13
C LEU A 43 5.69 -16.92 6.03
N ALA A 44 5.09 -17.99 5.48
CA ALA A 44 4.83 -19.23 6.20
C ALA A 44 6.14 -19.94 6.60
N ASP A 45 7.15 -19.95 5.71
CA ASP A 45 8.46 -20.54 5.97
C ASP A 45 9.27 -19.73 7.00
N GLU A 46 9.27 -18.38 6.88
CA GLU A 46 10.00 -17.46 7.76
C GLU A 46 9.37 -17.36 9.17
N LYS A 47 8.08 -17.74 9.30
CA LYS A 47 7.32 -17.71 10.57
C LYS A 47 7.40 -16.36 11.27
N LEU A 48 7.23 -15.28 10.52
CA LEU A 48 7.18 -13.95 11.10
C LEU A 48 6.02 -13.85 12.11
N PRO A 49 6.21 -13.15 13.24
CA PRO A 49 5.22 -13.06 14.31
C PRO A 49 4.06 -12.12 13.95
N ILE A 50 3.37 -12.37 12.83
CA ILE A 50 2.25 -11.58 12.36
C ILE A 50 0.96 -12.18 12.93
N ASP A 51 0.20 -11.38 13.69
CA ASP A 51 -1.06 -11.79 14.31
C ASP A 51 -2.26 -11.62 13.37
N GLU A 52 -2.22 -10.59 12.50
CA GLU A 52 -3.36 -10.24 11.65
C GLU A 52 -2.92 -9.48 10.39
N ILE A 53 -3.62 -9.71 9.29
CA ILE A 53 -3.43 -8.98 8.02
C ILE A 53 -4.53 -7.90 7.92
N LEU A 54 -4.14 -6.62 7.80
CA LEU A 54 -5.04 -5.54 7.45
C LEU A 54 -4.89 -5.21 5.96
N TYR A 55 -5.98 -5.20 5.20
CA TYR A 55 -5.90 -5.02 3.76
C TYR A 55 -6.82 -3.93 3.22
N SER A 56 -6.37 -3.25 2.17
CA SER A 56 -7.15 -2.28 1.43
C SER A 56 -8.37 -2.91 0.76
N PRO A 57 -9.53 -2.21 0.71
CA PRO A 57 -10.74 -2.72 0.06
C PRO A 57 -10.63 -2.92 -1.46
N LEU A 58 -9.60 -2.38 -2.12
CA LEU A 58 -9.42 -2.53 -3.56
C LEU A 58 -9.00 -3.97 -3.93
N VAL A 59 -9.60 -4.51 -5.01
CA VAL A 59 -9.48 -5.94 -5.37
C VAL A 59 -8.04 -6.44 -5.45
N ARG A 60 -7.12 -5.66 -6.00
CA ARG A 60 -5.69 -6.03 -6.10
C ARG A 60 -5.03 -6.28 -4.76
N ALA A 61 -5.40 -5.52 -3.72
CA ALA A 61 -4.86 -5.69 -2.38
C ALA A 61 -5.60 -6.78 -1.61
N SER A 62 -6.93 -6.86 -1.73
CA SER A 62 -7.72 -7.92 -1.09
C SER A 62 -7.37 -9.30 -1.61
N GLU A 63 -7.16 -9.48 -2.93
CA GLU A 63 -6.70 -10.73 -3.52
C GLU A 63 -5.28 -11.10 -3.09
N THR A 64 -4.38 -10.10 -3.00
CA THR A 64 -3.03 -10.32 -2.47
C THR A 64 -3.09 -10.80 -1.02
N ALA A 65 -3.88 -10.13 -0.17
CA ALA A 65 -4.06 -10.52 1.22
C ALA A 65 -4.70 -11.91 1.37
N ARG A 66 -5.69 -12.24 0.52
CA ARG A 66 -6.32 -13.56 0.50
C ARG A 66 -5.31 -14.67 0.23
N HIS A 67 -4.44 -14.52 -0.80
CA HIS A 67 -3.40 -15.50 -1.08
C HIS A 67 -2.42 -15.66 0.09
N ILE A 68 -2.01 -14.56 0.71
CA ILE A 68 -1.14 -14.59 1.89
C ILE A 68 -1.83 -15.33 3.05
N SER A 69 -3.09 -15.01 3.33
CA SER A 69 -3.87 -15.66 4.40
C SER A 69 -4.06 -17.15 4.16
N GLU A 70 -4.33 -17.57 2.91
CA GLU A 70 -4.47 -18.99 2.53
C GLU A 70 -3.18 -19.78 2.77
N GLU A 71 -2.01 -19.23 2.46
CA GLU A 71 -0.72 -19.90 2.63
C GLU A 71 -0.23 -19.91 4.10
N THR A 72 -0.54 -18.86 4.87
CA THR A 72 -0.01 -18.68 6.23
C THR A 72 -0.98 -19.10 7.32
N GLY A 73 -2.29 -19.11 7.05
CA GLY A 73 -3.35 -19.27 8.05
C GLY A 73 -3.59 -18.02 8.90
N ILE A 74 -2.92 -16.89 8.65
CA ILE A 74 -3.09 -15.65 9.39
C ILE A 74 -4.46 -15.04 9.06
N PRO A 75 -5.27 -14.66 10.07
CA PRO A 75 -6.55 -14.02 9.83
C PRO A 75 -6.40 -12.67 9.15
N MET A 76 -7.38 -12.30 8.30
CA MET A 76 -7.34 -11.04 7.55
C MET A 76 -8.61 -10.20 7.78
N GLN A 77 -8.44 -8.89 7.86
CA GLN A 77 -9.52 -7.92 8.04
C GLN A 77 -9.37 -6.76 7.07
N MET A 78 -10.49 -6.32 6.48
CA MET A 78 -10.50 -5.13 5.63
C MET A 78 -10.34 -3.86 6.49
N GLU A 79 -9.43 -2.98 6.05
CA GLU A 79 -9.19 -1.67 6.67
C GLU A 79 -9.38 -0.55 5.61
N PRO A 80 -10.49 0.19 5.66
CA PRO A 80 -10.80 1.22 4.66
C PRO A 80 -9.74 2.33 4.55
N ARG A 81 -9.01 2.63 5.65
CA ARG A 81 -7.95 3.64 5.66
C ARG A 81 -6.72 3.24 4.82
N LEU A 82 -6.63 1.98 4.38
CA LEU A 82 -5.58 1.50 3.48
C LEU A 82 -5.93 1.65 1.98
N LYS A 83 -7.12 2.16 1.64
CA LYS A 83 -7.47 2.43 0.23
C LYS A 83 -6.44 3.38 -0.38
N GLU A 84 -6.04 3.14 -1.66
CA GLU A 84 -5.08 4.01 -2.35
C GLU A 84 -5.63 5.43 -2.51
N GLN A 85 -4.73 6.41 -2.63
CA GLN A 85 -5.07 7.78 -2.93
C GLN A 85 -5.92 7.87 -4.20
N ASN A 86 -6.98 8.65 -4.18
CA ASN A 86 -7.72 9.00 -5.38
C ASN A 86 -6.96 10.09 -6.13
N PHE A 87 -6.41 9.77 -7.30
CA PHE A 87 -5.64 10.72 -8.11
C PHE A 87 -6.51 11.56 -9.07
N GLY A 88 -7.86 11.54 -8.91
CA GLY A 88 -8.78 12.37 -9.68
C GLY A 88 -8.54 12.28 -11.19
N ARG A 89 -8.30 13.44 -11.84
CA ARG A 89 -8.07 13.52 -13.30
C ARG A 89 -6.86 12.74 -13.81
N TYR A 90 -5.94 12.34 -12.94
CA TYR A 90 -4.76 11.56 -13.33
C TYR A 90 -4.99 10.05 -13.36
N GLU A 91 -6.13 9.55 -12.84
CA GLU A 91 -6.45 8.11 -12.92
C GLU A 91 -6.39 7.65 -14.39
N SER A 92 -5.76 6.51 -14.65
CA SER A 92 -5.52 5.92 -15.97
C SER A 92 -4.55 6.65 -16.91
N THR A 93 -4.03 7.80 -16.55
CA THR A 93 -3.00 8.49 -17.35
C THR A 93 -1.61 7.86 -17.18
N ALA A 94 -0.65 8.23 -18.05
CA ALA A 94 0.70 7.72 -17.98
C ALA A 94 1.41 8.14 -16.67
N ARG A 95 2.02 7.18 -15.99
CA ARG A 95 2.71 7.41 -14.70
C ARG A 95 3.95 8.29 -14.82
N ASP A 96 4.62 8.27 -15.96
CA ASP A 96 5.82 9.04 -16.27
C ASP A 96 5.52 10.43 -16.86
N GLY A 97 4.25 10.82 -16.97
CA GLY A 97 3.83 12.13 -17.41
C GLY A 97 4.41 13.26 -16.57
N LEU A 98 4.95 14.30 -17.22
CA LEU A 98 5.58 15.44 -16.54
C LEU A 98 4.59 16.20 -15.65
N GLU A 99 3.35 16.34 -16.10
CA GLU A 99 2.29 17.01 -15.34
C GLU A 99 2.01 16.29 -14.01
N PHE A 100 1.85 14.98 -14.05
CA PHE A 100 1.64 14.20 -12.83
C PHE A 100 2.85 14.22 -11.90
N LYS A 101 4.06 14.14 -12.44
CA LYS A 101 5.29 14.25 -11.63
C LYS A 101 5.36 15.58 -10.88
N ALA A 102 4.98 16.69 -11.52
CA ALA A 102 4.89 17.98 -10.87
C ALA A 102 3.75 18.03 -9.84
N ALA A 103 2.57 17.51 -10.20
CA ALA A 103 1.39 17.51 -9.32
C ALA A 103 1.62 16.71 -8.02
N LYS A 104 2.42 15.67 -8.02
CA LYS A 104 2.75 14.88 -6.82
C LYS A 104 3.41 15.68 -5.70
N THR A 105 3.97 16.85 -5.98
CA THR A 105 4.54 17.75 -4.96
C THR A 105 3.52 18.75 -4.42
N HIS A 106 2.31 18.79 -4.97
CA HIS A 106 1.22 19.68 -4.55
C HIS A 106 0.34 18.99 -3.51
N PHE A 107 0.77 18.94 -2.27
CA PHE A 107 0.16 18.14 -1.20
C PHE A 107 -1.27 18.56 -0.82
N LEU A 108 -1.68 19.78 -1.18
CA LEU A 108 -3.04 20.30 -0.92
C LEU A 108 -3.96 20.25 -2.16
N ASP A 109 -3.49 19.73 -3.30
CA ASP A 109 -4.28 19.60 -4.52
C ASP A 109 -5.18 18.35 -4.46
N HIS A 110 -6.46 18.51 -4.81
CA HIS A 110 -7.44 17.43 -4.93
C HIS A 110 -7.41 16.73 -6.30
N TYR A 111 -6.58 17.17 -7.24
CA TYR A 111 -6.49 16.60 -8.59
C TYR A 111 -7.83 16.56 -9.33
N ASP A 112 -8.66 17.58 -9.13
CA ASP A 112 -9.99 17.68 -9.75
C ASP A 112 -10.92 16.48 -9.38
N GLY A 113 -11.31 16.42 -8.12
CA GLY A 113 -12.22 15.41 -7.57
C GLY A 113 -11.54 14.21 -6.92
N GLY A 114 -10.23 14.25 -6.73
CA GLY A 114 -9.47 13.23 -5.99
C GLY A 114 -9.28 13.56 -4.51
N GLU A 115 -8.24 12.98 -3.92
CA GLU A 115 -7.87 13.12 -2.50
C GLU A 115 -6.56 13.89 -2.36
N THR A 116 -6.49 14.86 -1.43
CA THR A 116 -5.23 15.53 -1.12
C THR A 116 -4.26 14.59 -0.41
N MET A 117 -2.95 14.86 -0.53
CA MET A 117 -1.93 14.15 0.24
C MET A 117 -2.15 14.32 1.75
N MET A 118 -2.61 15.49 2.19
CA MET A 118 -2.86 15.73 3.62
C MET A 118 -3.98 14.86 4.18
N HIS A 119 -5.07 14.65 3.44
CA HIS A 119 -6.14 13.72 3.85
C HIS A 119 -5.64 12.27 3.87
N LEU A 120 -4.84 11.88 2.87
CA LEU A 120 -4.21 10.56 2.83
C LEU A 120 -3.34 10.32 4.06
N CYS A 121 -2.45 11.28 4.38
CA CYS A 121 -1.59 11.19 5.55
C CYS A 121 -2.41 11.10 6.84
N GLN A 122 -3.44 11.92 6.99
CA GLN A 122 -4.28 11.92 8.19
C GLN A 122 -4.89 10.53 8.46
N ARG A 123 -5.53 9.90 7.44
CA ARG A 123 -6.19 8.60 7.66
C ARG A 123 -5.21 7.45 7.90
N VAL A 124 -4.04 7.48 7.24
CA VAL A 124 -3.03 6.44 7.42
C VAL A 124 -2.27 6.61 8.73
N TYR A 125 -1.94 7.83 9.13
CA TYR A 125 -1.30 8.10 10.42
C TYR A 125 -2.20 7.71 11.59
N ASN A 126 -3.51 8.04 11.52
CA ASN A 126 -4.48 7.60 12.54
C ASN A 126 -4.54 6.06 12.63
N LEU A 127 -4.43 5.33 11.51
CA LEU A 127 -4.35 3.88 11.54
C LEU A 127 -3.08 3.40 12.26
N ILE A 128 -1.93 4.01 11.97
CA ILE A 128 -0.66 3.62 12.60
C ILE A 128 -0.69 3.93 14.10
N ASP A 129 -1.28 5.06 14.51
CA ASP A 129 -1.46 5.41 15.92
C ASP A 129 -2.31 4.37 16.67
N ASP A 130 -3.43 3.91 16.05
CA ASP A 130 -4.25 2.85 16.62
C ASP A 130 -3.48 1.52 16.75
N ILE A 131 -2.71 1.15 15.71
CA ILE A 131 -1.86 -0.05 15.73
C ILE A 131 -0.83 0.03 16.85
N ARG A 132 -0.18 1.18 17.00
CA ARG A 132 0.85 1.39 18.03
C ARG A 132 0.32 1.41 19.46
N ALA A 133 -0.96 1.70 19.62
CA ALA A 133 -1.64 1.65 20.93
C ALA A 133 -1.97 0.22 21.39
N GLY A 134 -1.90 -0.77 20.48
CA GLY A 134 -2.15 -2.18 20.74
C GLY A 134 -0.88 -3.02 20.87
N ASP A 135 -1.07 -4.31 21.10
CA ASP A 135 0.02 -5.28 21.28
C ASP A 135 0.20 -6.24 20.10
N LYS A 136 -0.70 -6.19 19.11
CA LYS A 136 -0.64 -7.07 17.92
C LYS A 136 0.41 -6.61 16.91
N VAL A 137 1.01 -7.58 16.24
CA VAL A 137 1.86 -7.37 15.06
C VAL A 137 1.00 -7.52 13.80
N TYR A 138 0.95 -6.49 12.98
CA TYR A 138 0.15 -6.48 11.76
C TYR A 138 0.99 -6.55 10.49
N LEU A 139 0.42 -7.17 9.45
CA LEU A 139 0.85 -7.00 8.07
C LEU A 139 -0.17 -6.11 7.34
N LEU A 140 0.26 -4.94 6.87
CA LEU A 140 -0.55 -4.10 5.98
C LEU A 140 -0.35 -4.53 4.53
N VAL A 141 -1.45 -4.84 3.84
CA VAL A 141 -1.46 -5.15 2.40
C VAL A 141 -2.16 -4.02 1.67
N ALA A 142 -1.39 -3.17 0.99
CA ALA A 142 -1.91 -1.94 0.42
C ALA A 142 -1.20 -1.54 -0.90
N HIS A 143 -0.87 -0.27 -1.05
CA HIS A 143 -0.51 0.36 -2.32
C HIS A 143 0.76 1.20 -2.20
N ASN A 144 1.31 1.62 -3.35
CA ASN A 144 2.55 2.37 -3.38
C ASN A 144 2.41 3.81 -2.80
N GLY A 145 1.27 4.46 -2.99
CA GLY A 145 1.01 5.76 -2.34
C GLY A 145 0.94 5.62 -0.82
N ILE A 146 0.26 4.57 -0.34
CA ILE A 146 0.19 4.24 1.09
C ILE A 146 1.58 3.93 1.66
N SER A 147 2.45 3.22 0.91
CA SER A 147 3.80 2.90 1.38
C SER A 147 4.64 4.13 1.70
N ARG A 148 4.48 5.22 0.91
CA ARG A 148 5.15 6.50 1.17
C ARG A 148 4.72 7.10 2.50
N VAL A 149 3.42 7.10 2.73
CA VAL A 149 2.84 7.66 3.96
C VAL A 149 3.24 6.83 5.18
N VAL A 150 3.19 5.49 5.08
CA VAL A 150 3.68 4.63 6.17
C VAL A 150 5.17 4.86 6.42
N HIS A 151 5.98 4.98 5.35
CA HIS A 151 7.41 5.20 5.51
C HIS A 151 7.72 6.56 6.16
N SER A 152 7.00 7.62 5.78
CA SER A 152 7.18 8.96 6.36
C SER A 152 6.73 9.07 7.82
N TYR A 153 5.88 8.17 8.30
CA TYR A 153 5.52 8.12 9.72
C TYR A 153 6.72 7.69 10.60
N PHE A 154 7.58 6.84 10.10
CA PHE A 154 8.71 6.27 10.84
C PHE A 154 10.07 6.89 10.50
N ASN A 155 10.15 7.71 9.45
CA ASN A 155 11.41 8.26 8.95
C ASN A 155 11.24 9.71 8.51
N ASP A 156 12.22 10.56 8.82
CA ASP A 156 12.29 11.90 8.24
C ASP A 156 12.56 11.80 6.74
N MET A 157 11.86 12.62 5.96
CA MET A 157 11.97 12.66 4.49
C MET A 157 11.83 14.09 3.98
N THR A 158 12.58 14.44 2.95
CA THR A 158 12.27 15.63 2.14
C THR A 158 11.05 15.35 1.26
N ASN A 159 10.43 16.40 0.70
CA ASN A 159 9.30 16.24 -0.24
C ASN A 159 9.70 15.46 -1.49
N GLU A 160 10.94 15.62 -1.94
CA GLU A 160 11.52 14.92 -3.08
C GLU A 160 11.67 13.42 -2.77
N GLU A 161 12.25 13.08 -1.61
CA GLU A 161 12.38 11.69 -1.16
C GLU A 161 11.03 11.03 -0.99
N PHE A 162 10.06 11.70 -0.37
CA PHE A 162 8.69 11.22 -0.25
C PHE A 162 8.05 10.91 -1.61
N SER A 163 8.16 11.84 -2.57
CA SER A 163 7.59 11.68 -3.91
C SER A 163 8.27 10.56 -4.73
N ALA A 164 9.55 10.32 -4.50
CA ALA A 164 10.33 9.29 -5.16
C ALA A 164 10.20 7.91 -4.52
N PHE A 165 9.85 7.84 -3.22
CA PHE A 165 9.78 6.58 -2.50
C PHE A 165 8.74 5.63 -3.10
N GLY A 166 9.08 4.36 -3.12
CA GLY A 166 8.19 3.28 -3.52
C GLY A 166 8.78 1.93 -3.17
N ILE A 167 7.94 0.92 -3.21
CA ILE A 167 8.31 -0.48 -3.03
C ILE A 167 7.79 -1.32 -4.21
N GLU A 168 8.47 -2.42 -4.49
CA GLU A 168 8.07 -3.34 -5.55
C GLU A 168 6.79 -4.11 -5.19
N ASN A 169 6.15 -4.73 -6.19
CA ASN A 169 4.99 -5.59 -5.95
C ASN A 169 5.38 -6.77 -5.04
N CYS A 170 4.62 -7.01 -4.00
CA CYS A 170 4.85 -8.07 -3.00
C CYS A 170 6.22 -7.98 -2.27
N GLU A 171 6.89 -6.83 -2.31
CA GLU A 171 8.00 -6.54 -1.41
C GLU A 171 7.47 -6.35 0.00
N ILE A 172 8.18 -6.92 0.99
CA ILE A 172 7.84 -6.75 2.41
C ILE A 172 8.83 -5.82 3.09
N LYS A 173 8.32 -4.89 3.90
CA LYS A 173 9.12 -3.92 4.65
C LYS A 173 8.71 -3.90 6.12
N PRO A 174 9.64 -4.17 7.07
CA PRO A 174 9.39 -4.02 8.50
C PRO A 174 9.56 -2.57 8.96
N TYR A 175 8.76 -2.17 9.96
CA TYR A 175 8.89 -0.95 10.73
C TYR A 175 8.88 -1.32 12.22
N ILE A 176 9.85 -0.82 12.98
CA ILE A 176 10.10 -1.18 14.38
C ILE A 176 10.17 0.11 15.20
N TRP A 177 9.54 0.15 16.39
CA TRP A 177 9.54 1.30 17.31
C TRP A 177 9.66 0.89 18.78
#